data_8b74d61e02d6930980564f2ade882683
#
_entry.id   8b74d61e02d6930980564f2ade882683
#
_cell.length_a   1.000
_cell.length_b   1.000
_cell.length_c   1.000
_cell.angle_alpha   90.00
_cell.angle_beta   90.00
_cell.angle_gamma   90.00
#
_symmetry.space_group_name_H-M   'P 1'
#
loop_
_entity.id
_entity.type
_entity.pdbx_description
1 polymer ?
#
loop_
_entity_poly.entity_id
_entity_poly.type
_entity_poly.pdbx_seq_one_letter_code
_entity_poly.pdbx_strand_id
1 'polypeptide(L)'
;MTEPLILQPVKPADACVIWLHGLGADRYDFLPVAEALQESLLSTRFVLPQAPTRPVTINGGYAMPSWYDIKAMSPARAIDRDELEASADRIIELIENERASGIDASRI
;
A
#
# COMPACT_ATOMS: atom_id res chain seq x y z
N MET A 1 -9.04 -4.74 10.17
CA MET A 1 -7.91 -4.28 9.32
C MET A 1 -7.81 -2.78 9.43
N THR A 2 -6.59 -2.27 9.54
CA THR A 2 -6.36 -0.83 9.63
C THR A 2 -6.67 -0.15 8.30
N GLU A 3 -7.40 0.95 8.37
CA GLU A 3 -7.75 1.70 7.16
C GLU A 3 -6.54 2.44 6.56
N PRO A 4 -6.52 2.67 5.24
CA PRO A 4 -5.47 3.45 4.63
C PRO A 4 -5.53 4.91 5.04
N LEU A 5 -4.37 5.59 5.01
CA LEU A 5 -4.35 7.04 5.03
C LEU A 5 -4.78 7.56 3.65
N ILE A 6 -5.62 8.57 3.64
CA ILE A 6 -6.06 9.19 2.40
C ILE A 6 -5.71 10.68 2.45
N LEU A 7 -4.96 11.13 1.44
CA LEU A 7 -4.68 12.54 1.24
C LEU A 7 -5.56 13.06 0.12
N GLN A 8 -6.55 13.86 0.48
CA GLN A 8 -7.47 14.44 -0.49
C GLN A 8 -6.79 15.60 -1.24
N PRO A 9 -6.99 15.69 -2.57
CA PRO A 9 -6.43 16.77 -3.34
C PRO A 9 -7.17 18.09 -3.11
N VAL A 10 -6.53 19.20 -3.47
CA VAL A 10 -7.13 20.55 -3.42
C VAL A 10 -8.28 20.69 -4.40
N LYS A 11 -8.13 20.10 -5.60
CA LYS A 11 -9.15 20.09 -6.67
C LYS A 11 -9.81 18.72 -6.72
N PRO A 12 -10.96 18.57 -7.40
CA PRO A 12 -11.58 17.26 -7.58
C PRO A 12 -10.59 16.25 -8.18
N ALA A 13 -10.53 15.06 -7.61
CA ALA A 13 -9.55 14.05 -7.99
C ALA A 13 -9.84 13.50 -9.40
N ASP A 14 -8.83 13.51 -10.26
CA ASP A 14 -8.84 12.86 -11.58
C ASP A 14 -7.75 11.82 -11.73
N ALA A 15 -6.94 11.64 -10.68
CA ALA A 15 -5.87 10.66 -10.62
C ALA A 15 -5.71 10.16 -9.18
N CYS A 16 -5.12 8.99 -9.03
CA CYS A 16 -4.85 8.41 -7.73
C CYS A 16 -3.51 7.67 -7.73
N VAL A 17 -2.76 7.84 -6.65
CA VAL A 17 -1.57 7.04 -6.37
C VAL A 17 -1.86 6.18 -5.15
N ILE A 18 -1.79 4.87 -5.30
CA ILE A 18 -1.85 3.92 -4.19
C ILE A 18 -0.42 3.53 -3.89
N TRP A 19 0.07 3.94 -2.73
CA TRP A 19 1.49 3.83 -2.39
C TRP A 19 1.70 2.89 -1.21
N LEU A 20 2.33 1.75 -1.49
CA LEU A 20 2.56 0.70 -0.51
C LEU A 20 3.93 0.90 0.17
N HIS A 21 3.94 0.90 1.50
CA HIS A 21 5.19 0.96 2.28
C HIS A 21 5.94 -0.37 2.21
N GLY A 22 7.21 -0.32 2.59
CA GLY A 22 8.06 -1.50 2.63
C GLY A 22 7.91 -2.33 3.91
N LEU A 23 8.58 -3.48 3.93
CA LEU A 23 8.61 -4.40 5.06
C LEU A 23 9.09 -3.69 6.33
N GLY A 24 8.34 -3.84 7.41
CA GLY A 24 8.68 -3.28 8.71
C GLY A 24 8.40 -1.79 8.85
N ALA A 25 8.07 -1.09 7.76
CA ALA A 25 7.63 0.29 7.79
C ALA A 25 6.12 0.36 8.07
N ASP A 26 5.50 1.48 7.84
CA ASP A 26 4.06 1.66 8.01
C ASP A 26 3.52 2.68 7.00
N ARG A 27 2.20 2.90 7.04
CA ARG A 27 1.53 3.81 6.11
C ARG A 27 2.00 5.26 6.21
N TYR A 28 2.69 5.64 7.27
CA TYR A 28 3.21 7.00 7.47
C TYR A 28 4.58 7.22 6.84
N ASP A 29 5.23 6.14 6.38
CA ASP A 29 6.62 6.20 5.87
C ASP A 29 6.77 7.20 4.71
N PHE A 30 5.83 7.16 3.76
CA PHE A 30 5.85 8.05 2.61
C PHE A 30 4.95 9.27 2.74
N LEU A 31 4.33 9.49 3.90
CA LEU A 31 3.42 10.61 4.09
C LEU A 31 4.07 11.97 3.78
N PRO A 32 5.29 12.27 4.28
CA PRO A 32 5.93 13.55 3.95
C PRO A 32 6.19 13.74 2.46
N VAL A 33 6.54 12.65 1.75
CA VAL A 33 6.78 12.69 0.31
C VAL A 33 5.48 12.93 -0.46
N ALA A 34 4.42 12.22 -0.06
CA ALA A 34 3.10 12.40 -0.67
C ALA A 34 2.58 13.83 -0.46
N GLU A 35 2.73 14.38 0.73
CA GLU A 35 2.35 15.77 1.03
C GLU A 35 3.11 16.75 0.16
N ALA A 36 4.42 16.54 -0.02
CA ALA A 36 5.23 17.39 -0.88
C ALA A 36 4.78 17.32 -2.35
N LEU A 37 4.46 16.10 -2.84
CA LEU A 37 3.98 15.92 -4.20
C LEU A 37 2.61 16.56 -4.43
N GLN A 38 1.76 16.62 -3.42
CA GLN A 38 0.46 17.25 -3.54
C GLN A 38 0.55 18.76 -3.88
N GLU A 39 1.63 19.40 -3.55
CA GLU A 39 1.84 20.82 -3.91
C GLU A 39 1.84 21.03 -5.41
N SER A 40 2.25 20.01 -6.19
CA SER A 40 2.30 20.05 -7.66
C SER A 40 1.19 19.24 -8.32
N LEU A 41 0.60 18.27 -7.60
CA LEU A 41 -0.40 17.33 -8.13
C LEU A 41 -1.76 17.65 -7.52
N LEU A 42 -2.35 18.79 -7.96
CA LEU A 42 -3.52 19.37 -7.33
C LEU A 42 -4.80 18.55 -7.44
N SER A 43 -4.86 17.59 -8.36
CA SER A 43 -6.02 16.74 -8.59
C SER A 43 -5.72 15.26 -8.37
N THR A 44 -4.65 14.94 -7.64
CA THR A 44 -4.25 13.56 -7.34
C THR A 44 -4.56 13.21 -5.89
N ARG A 45 -5.34 12.15 -5.69
CA ARG A 45 -5.55 11.56 -4.38
C ARG A 45 -4.43 10.57 -4.08
N PHE A 46 -3.92 10.60 -2.85
CA PHE A 46 -2.96 9.59 -2.39
C PHE A 46 -3.63 8.67 -1.40
N VAL A 47 -3.48 7.36 -1.61
CA VAL A 47 -3.98 6.30 -0.73
C VAL A 47 -2.78 5.52 -0.24
N LEU A 48 -2.54 5.54 1.08
CA LEU A 48 -1.40 4.91 1.72
C LEU A 48 -1.90 3.76 2.60
N PRO A 49 -2.00 2.53 2.07
CA PRO A 49 -2.51 1.41 2.85
C PRO A 49 -1.50 0.91 3.87
N GLN A 50 -2.03 0.28 4.93
CA GLN A 50 -1.27 -0.32 6.02
C GLN A 50 -1.23 -1.83 5.85
N ALA A 51 -0.03 -2.41 5.81
CA ALA A 51 0.12 -3.86 5.81
C ALA A 51 -0.30 -4.43 7.17
N PRO A 52 -0.86 -5.65 7.22
CA PRO A 52 -1.13 -6.32 8.47
C PRO A 52 0.15 -6.59 9.25
N THR A 53 0.08 -6.51 10.58
CA THR A 53 1.18 -6.94 11.45
C THR A 53 1.16 -8.45 11.54
N ARG A 54 2.27 -9.09 11.20
CA ARG A 54 2.42 -10.55 11.23
C ARG A 54 3.85 -10.95 11.56
N PRO A 55 4.09 -12.17 12.07
CA PRO A 55 5.44 -12.68 12.24
C PRO A 55 6.15 -12.79 10.87
N VAL A 56 7.39 -12.36 10.81
CA VAL A 56 8.21 -12.48 9.60
C VAL A 56 9.33 -13.47 9.86
N THR A 57 9.25 -14.62 9.20
CA THR A 57 10.09 -15.78 9.50
C THR A 57 11.58 -15.48 9.35
N ILE A 58 12.01 -14.81 8.27
CA ILE A 58 13.42 -14.47 8.08
C ILE A 58 13.97 -13.50 9.12
N ASN A 59 13.10 -12.80 9.85
CA ASN A 59 13.48 -11.89 10.92
C ASN A 59 13.24 -12.51 12.30
N GLY A 60 13.45 -13.81 12.41
CA GLY A 60 13.30 -14.55 13.67
C GLY A 60 11.86 -14.67 14.16
N GLY A 61 10.88 -14.50 13.29
CA GLY A 61 9.47 -14.51 13.66
C GLY A 61 8.99 -13.22 14.32
N TYR A 62 9.80 -12.17 14.30
CA TYR A 62 9.43 -10.88 14.88
C TYR A 62 8.22 -10.29 14.14
N ALA A 63 7.21 -9.85 14.91
CA ALA A 63 5.99 -9.29 14.34
C ALA A 63 6.22 -7.86 13.86
N MET A 64 5.84 -7.58 12.62
CA MET A 64 5.96 -6.27 12.00
C MET A 64 4.97 -6.14 10.85
N PRO A 65 4.66 -4.91 10.39
CA PRO A 65 3.83 -4.76 9.20
C PRO A 65 4.49 -5.44 8.00
N SER A 66 3.77 -6.35 7.37
CA SER A 66 4.28 -7.12 6.23
C SER A 66 3.13 -7.51 5.31
N TRP A 67 3.33 -7.32 4.02
CA TRP A 67 2.32 -7.70 3.03
C TRP A 67 2.18 -9.22 2.90
N TYR A 68 3.26 -9.96 3.17
CA TYR A 68 3.29 -11.43 3.19
C TYR A 68 4.51 -11.89 3.96
N ASP A 69 4.45 -13.10 4.53
CA ASP A 69 5.60 -13.67 5.22
C ASP A 69 6.70 -14.06 4.20
N ILE A 70 7.94 -13.76 4.56
CA ILE A 70 9.13 -14.19 3.83
C ILE A 70 9.79 -15.27 4.65
N LYS A 71 9.79 -16.51 4.11
CA LYS A 71 10.24 -17.69 4.84
C LYS A 71 11.72 -17.96 4.66
N ALA A 72 12.27 -17.62 3.49
CA ALA A 72 13.69 -17.79 3.18
C ALA A 72 14.10 -16.86 2.06
N MET A 73 15.40 -16.49 2.03
CA MET A 73 16.01 -15.72 0.93
C MET A 73 17.05 -16.53 0.19
N SER A 74 17.57 -17.61 0.82
CA SER A 74 18.62 -18.45 0.26
C SER A 74 18.28 -19.93 0.52
N PRO A 75 18.56 -20.84 -0.41
CA PRO A 75 19.17 -20.64 -1.74
C PRO A 75 18.22 -19.91 -2.72
N ALA A 76 16.91 -19.90 -2.45
CA ALA A 76 15.93 -19.18 -3.24
C ALA A 76 14.94 -18.50 -2.30
N ARG A 77 14.32 -17.43 -2.77
CA ARG A 77 13.30 -16.72 -1.99
C ARG A 77 12.05 -17.59 -1.87
N ALA A 78 11.62 -17.83 -0.64
CA ALA A 78 10.38 -18.53 -0.32
C ALA A 78 9.46 -17.60 0.47
N ILE A 79 8.21 -17.52 0.07
CA ILE A 79 7.21 -16.64 0.67
C ILE A 79 5.92 -17.39 0.95
N ASP A 80 5.07 -16.80 1.80
CA ASP A 80 3.71 -17.27 1.97
C ASP A 80 2.86 -16.74 0.80
N ARG A 81 2.50 -17.65 -0.10
CA ARG A 81 1.78 -17.27 -1.33
C ARG A 81 0.35 -16.83 -1.05
N ASP A 82 -0.32 -17.48 -0.10
CA ASP A 82 -1.69 -17.12 0.24
C ASP A 82 -1.75 -15.71 0.83
N GLU A 83 -0.77 -15.34 1.65
CA GLU A 83 -0.67 -14.00 2.20
C GLU A 83 -0.36 -12.96 1.13
N LEU A 84 0.49 -13.30 0.16
CA LEU A 84 0.75 -12.43 -0.98
C LEU A 84 -0.53 -12.18 -1.78
N GLU A 85 -1.28 -13.24 -2.06
CA GLU A 85 -2.54 -13.14 -2.82
C GLU A 85 -3.60 -12.34 -2.06
N ALA A 86 -3.71 -12.54 -0.75
CA ALA A 86 -4.64 -11.78 0.09
C ALA A 86 -4.30 -10.29 0.08
N SER A 87 -3.02 -9.94 0.14
CA SER A 87 -2.58 -8.54 0.04
C SER A 87 -2.87 -7.97 -1.34
N ALA A 88 -2.63 -8.75 -2.41
CA ALA A 88 -2.97 -8.33 -3.77
C ALA A 88 -4.46 -8.06 -3.92
N ASP A 89 -5.33 -8.92 -3.37
CA ASP A 89 -6.77 -8.74 -3.39
C ASP A 89 -7.18 -7.45 -2.67
N ARG A 90 -6.53 -7.14 -1.56
CA ARG A 90 -6.77 -5.89 -0.83
C ARG A 90 -6.44 -4.67 -1.69
N ILE A 91 -5.33 -4.71 -2.42
CA ILE A 91 -4.94 -3.60 -3.31
C ILE A 91 -5.90 -3.48 -4.49
N ILE A 92 -6.34 -4.60 -5.05
CA ILE A 92 -7.35 -4.61 -6.11
C ILE A 92 -8.65 -3.95 -5.63
N GLU A 93 -9.07 -4.24 -4.41
CA GLU A 93 -10.24 -3.62 -3.80
C GLU A 93 -10.09 -2.10 -3.72
N LEU A 94 -8.91 -1.61 -3.31
CA LEU A 94 -8.62 -0.17 -3.28
C LEU A 94 -8.69 0.45 -4.67
N ILE A 95 -8.15 -0.23 -5.68
CA ILE A 95 -8.22 0.23 -7.08
C ILE A 95 -9.67 0.31 -7.55
N GLU A 96 -10.46 -0.72 -7.28
CA GLU A 96 -11.88 -0.75 -7.69
C GLU A 96 -12.68 0.36 -7.00
N ASN A 97 -12.38 0.67 -5.74
CA ASN A 97 -13.02 1.77 -5.04
C ASN A 97 -12.72 3.11 -5.71
N GLU A 98 -11.49 3.31 -6.18
CA GLU A 98 -11.11 4.54 -6.89
C GLU A 98 -11.78 4.63 -8.27
N ARG A 99 -11.86 3.51 -8.99
CA ARG A 99 -12.60 3.46 -10.25
C ARG A 99 -14.08 3.76 -10.06
N ALA A 100 -14.69 3.22 -9.02
CA ALA A 100 -16.09 3.47 -8.69
C ALA A 100 -16.34 4.94 -8.35
N SER A 101 -15.34 5.65 -7.82
CA SER A 101 -15.43 7.09 -7.53
C SER A 101 -15.28 7.97 -8.78
N GLY A 102 -14.98 7.39 -9.95
CA GLY A 102 -14.90 8.09 -11.21
C GLY A 102 -13.50 8.32 -11.75
N ILE A 103 -12.48 7.70 -11.14
CA ILE A 103 -11.10 7.82 -11.63
C ILE A 103 -10.84 6.72 -12.65
N ASP A 104 -10.43 7.12 -13.87
CA ASP A 104 -10.10 6.18 -14.94
C ASP A 104 -8.92 5.30 -14.53
N ALA A 105 -8.99 4.00 -14.89
CA ALA A 105 -7.94 3.05 -14.55
C ALA A 105 -6.56 3.48 -15.04
N SER A 106 -6.48 4.18 -16.18
CA SER A 106 -5.22 4.70 -16.72
C SER A 106 -4.62 5.83 -15.88
N ARG A 107 -5.38 6.34 -14.92
CA ARG A 107 -4.97 7.43 -14.03
C ARG A 107 -4.72 6.93 -12.59
N ILE A 108 -4.64 5.62 -12.40
CA ILE A 108 -4.39 5.01 -11.08
C ILE A 108 -3.03 4.32 -11.12
#